data_2efd0d84377d534cc5aafd6cc2796660
#
_entry.id   2efd0d84377d534cc5aafd6cc2796660
#
_cell.length_a   1.000
_cell.length_b   1.000
_cell.length_c   1.000
_cell.angle_alpha   90.00
_cell.angle_beta   90.00
_cell.angle_gamma   90.00
#
_symmetry.space_group_name_H-M   'P 1'
#
loop_
_entity.id
_entity.type
_entity.pdbx_description
1 polymer ?
#
loop_
_entity_poly.entity_id
_entity_poly.type
_entity_poly.pdbx_seq_one_letter_code
_entity_poly.pdbx_strand_id
1 'polypeptide(L)'
;MIDKDQIIKAQQEKIERIEQLQEELHKLSMLGLLTVKFLDLPDELKISMNTIHDISHVLKDVLNGMSPTEAIKQNMTEDDQEEE
;
A
#
# COMPACT_ATOMS: atom_id res chain seq x y z
N MET A 1 -5.09 -35.35 8.55
CA MET A 1 -4.05 -34.98 7.60
C MET A 1 -4.53 -33.78 6.78
N ILE A 2 -3.73 -32.75 6.67
CA ILE A 2 -4.11 -31.54 5.94
C ILE A 2 -3.88 -31.77 4.45
N ASP A 3 -4.91 -31.52 3.68
CA ASP A 3 -4.87 -31.65 2.22
C ASP A 3 -4.10 -30.48 1.63
N LYS A 4 -3.19 -30.79 0.69
CA LYS A 4 -2.42 -29.74 0.01
C LYS A 4 -3.31 -28.74 -0.71
N ASP A 5 -4.40 -29.22 -1.30
CA ASP A 5 -5.33 -28.34 -2.00
C ASP A 5 -5.98 -27.34 -1.06
N GLN A 6 -6.25 -27.75 0.17
CA GLN A 6 -6.83 -26.85 1.16
C GLN A 6 -5.84 -25.79 1.57
N ILE A 7 -4.56 -26.15 1.66
CA ILE A 7 -3.51 -25.18 2.01
C ILE A 7 -3.36 -24.16 0.90
N ILE A 8 -3.33 -24.61 -0.35
CA ILE A 8 -3.20 -23.72 -1.50
C ILE A 8 -4.39 -22.76 -1.57
N LYS A 9 -5.59 -23.29 -1.36
CA LYS A 9 -6.81 -22.49 -1.39
C LYS A 9 -6.78 -21.42 -0.28
N ALA A 10 -6.36 -21.81 0.91
CA ALA A 10 -6.27 -20.85 2.03
C ALA A 10 -5.27 -19.76 1.73
N GLN A 11 -4.14 -20.10 1.12
CA GLN A 11 -3.14 -19.12 0.75
C GLN A 11 -3.65 -18.18 -0.33
N GLN A 12 -4.37 -18.69 -1.30
CA GLN A 12 -4.97 -17.87 -2.35
C GLN A 12 -5.98 -16.90 -1.78
N GLU A 13 -6.78 -17.34 -0.82
CA GLU A 13 -7.74 -16.46 -0.18
C GLU A 13 -7.06 -15.34 0.58
N LYS A 14 -5.95 -15.64 1.25
CA LYS A 14 -5.18 -14.62 1.95
C LYS A 14 -4.62 -13.60 0.98
N ILE A 15 -4.09 -14.05 -0.14
CA ILE A 15 -3.54 -13.16 -1.16
C ILE A 15 -4.64 -12.26 -1.72
N GLU A 16 -5.80 -12.83 -2.00
CA GLU A 16 -6.93 -12.06 -2.51
C GLU A 16 -7.36 -10.99 -1.53
N ARG A 17 -7.38 -11.31 -0.24
CA ARG A 17 -7.74 -10.34 0.79
C ARG A 17 -6.72 -9.20 0.86
N ILE A 18 -5.44 -9.52 0.72
CA ILE A 18 -4.40 -8.51 0.72
C ILE A 18 -4.50 -7.62 -0.51
N GLU A 19 -4.81 -8.21 -1.67
CA GLU A 19 -5.03 -7.44 -2.88
C GLU A 19 -6.20 -6.49 -2.72
N GLN A 20 -7.29 -6.96 -2.13
CA GLN A 20 -8.45 -6.12 -1.85
C GLN A 20 -8.10 -4.99 -0.89
N LEU A 21 -7.33 -5.31 0.14
CA LEU A 21 -6.89 -4.29 1.10
C LEU A 21 -6.04 -3.24 0.40
N GLN A 22 -5.13 -3.66 -0.47
CA GLN A 22 -4.29 -2.73 -1.21
C GLN A 22 -5.14 -1.78 -2.05
N GLU A 23 -6.13 -2.31 -2.75
CA GLU A 23 -7.02 -1.49 -3.57
C GLU A 23 -7.83 -0.51 -2.72
N GLU A 24 -8.34 -0.99 -1.59
CA GLU A 24 -9.12 -0.13 -0.71
C GLU A 24 -8.27 0.97 -0.10
N LEU A 25 -7.05 0.65 0.31
CA LEU A 25 -6.14 1.66 0.83
C LEU A 25 -5.81 2.70 -0.22
N HIS A 26 -5.57 2.26 -1.45
CA HIS A 26 -5.26 3.17 -2.54
C HIS A 26 -6.44 4.12 -2.82
N LYS A 27 -7.65 3.56 -2.90
CA LYS A 27 -8.84 4.37 -3.12
C LYS A 27 -9.08 5.34 -1.99
N LEU A 28 -8.93 4.87 -0.76
CA LEU A 28 -9.14 5.72 0.42
C LEU A 28 -8.14 6.86 0.44
N SER A 29 -6.88 6.59 0.14
CA SER A 29 -5.86 7.63 0.15
C SER A 29 -6.09 8.64 -0.96
N MET A 30 -6.49 8.19 -2.16
CA MET A 30 -6.79 9.10 -3.25
C MET A 30 -7.96 10.01 -2.90
N LEU A 31 -9.01 9.43 -2.33
CA LEU A 31 -10.17 10.20 -1.92
C LEU A 31 -9.80 11.17 -0.79
N GLY A 32 -8.99 10.72 0.15
CA GLY A 32 -8.53 11.55 1.24
C GLY A 32 -7.69 12.72 0.77
N LEU A 33 -6.80 12.49 -0.19
CA LEU A 33 -5.97 13.55 -0.76
C LEU A 33 -6.83 14.58 -1.48
N LEU A 34 -7.85 14.15 -2.20
CA LEU A 34 -8.77 15.06 -2.85
C LEU A 34 -9.52 15.89 -1.82
N THR A 35 -9.97 15.27 -0.74
CA THR A 35 -10.69 15.96 0.32
C THR A 35 -9.82 17.00 1.00
N VAL A 36 -8.58 16.63 1.31
CA VAL A 36 -7.62 17.55 1.93
C VAL A 36 -7.38 18.75 1.03
N LYS A 37 -7.22 18.51 -0.26
CA LYS A 37 -6.96 19.57 -1.22
C LYS A 37 -8.17 20.49 -1.38
N PHE A 38 -9.37 19.91 -1.40
CA PHE A 38 -10.60 20.65 -1.61
C PHE A 38 -10.94 21.54 -0.43
N LEU A 39 -10.76 21.00 0.79
CA LEU A 39 -11.14 21.69 2.01
C LEU A 39 -10.01 22.48 2.64
N ASP A 40 -8.83 22.44 2.01
CA ASP A 40 -7.65 23.14 2.52
C ASP A 40 -7.37 22.75 3.98
N LEU A 41 -7.34 21.44 4.22
CA LEU A 41 -7.10 20.90 5.54
C LEU A 41 -5.62 20.96 5.91
N PRO A 42 -5.29 20.77 7.19
CA PRO A 42 -3.89 20.86 7.63
C PRO A 42 -2.96 19.91 6.90
N ASP A 43 -1.70 20.33 6.78
CA ASP A 43 -0.67 19.53 6.10
C ASP A 43 -0.48 18.18 6.74
N GLU A 44 -0.74 18.05 8.03
CA GLU A 44 -0.59 16.79 8.74
C GLU A 44 -1.49 15.70 8.15
N LEU A 45 -2.71 16.06 7.79
CA LEU A 45 -3.63 15.12 7.16
C LEU A 45 -3.16 14.76 5.76
N LYS A 46 -2.60 15.74 5.05
CA LYS A 46 -2.06 15.50 3.72
C LYS A 46 -0.92 14.50 3.77
N ILE A 47 -0.02 14.66 4.75
CA ILE A 47 1.09 13.74 4.95
C ILE A 47 0.59 12.35 5.26
N SER A 48 -0.42 12.24 6.13
CA SER A 48 -1.00 10.94 6.48
C SER A 48 -1.59 10.24 5.27
N MET A 49 -2.31 10.98 4.43
CA MET A 49 -2.90 10.40 3.23
C MET A 49 -1.84 9.97 2.24
N ASN A 50 -0.77 10.75 2.09
CA ASN A 50 0.35 10.38 1.24
C ASN A 50 1.02 9.11 1.74
N THR A 51 1.18 8.98 3.04
CA THR A 51 1.77 7.78 3.63
C THR A 51 0.92 6.55 3.33
N ILE A 52 -0.40 6.65 3.48
CA ILE A 52 -1.30 5.56 3.17
C ILE A 52 -1.21 5.19 1.68
N HIS A 53 -1.14 6.18 0.82
CA HIS A 53 -0.99 5.97 -0.61
C HIS A 53 0.32 5.20 -0.91
N ASP A 54 1.41 5.63 -0.30
CA ASP A 54 2.71 4.98 -0.48
C ASP A 54 2.68 3.53 0.01
N ILE A 55 2.04 3.30 1.15
CA ILE A 55 1.91 1.95 1.69
C ILE A 55 1.12 1.06 0.72
N SER A 56 0.08 1.59 0.11
CA SER A 56 -0.70 0.81 -0.85
C SER A 56 0.15 0.41 -2.05
N HIS A 57 1.05 1.29 -2.49
CA HIS A 57 1.96 0.96 -3.59
C HIS A 57 3.02 -0.07 -3.15
N VAL A 58 3.50 0.01 -1.92
CA VAL A 58 4.41 -0.99 -1.37
C VAL A 58 3.75 -2.37 -1.41
N LEU A 59 2.50 -2.45 -0.95
CA LEU A 59 1.77 -3.71 -0.96
C LEU A 59 1.61 -4.26 -2.38
N LYS A 60 1.29 -3.39 -3.32
CA LYS A 60 1.13 -3.79 -4.70
C LYS A 60 2.42 -4.36 -5.27
N ASP A 61 3.55 -3.70 -5.02
CA ASP A 61 4.83 -4.14 -5.53
C ASP A 61 5.25 -5.48 -4.91
N VAL A 62 4.99 -5.66 -3.61
CA VAL A 62 5.29 -6.92 -2.95
C VAL A 62 4.43 -8.05 -3.52
N LEU A 63 3.16 -7.78 -3.76
CA LEU A 63 2.26 -8.77 -4.37
C LEU A 63 2.72 -9.14 -5.77
N ASN A 64 3.38 -8.22 -6.46
CA ASN A 64 3.88 -8.48 -7.82
C ASN A 64 5.27 -9.09 -7.83
N GLY A 65 5.82 -9.44 -6.69
CA GLY A 65 7.07 -10.18 -6.60
C GLY A 65 8.27 -9.40 -6.11
N MET A 66 8.13 -8.13 -5.83
CA MET A 66 9.23 -7.33 -5.31
C MET A 66 9.45 -7.66 -3.83
N SER A 67 10.69 -7.65 -3.37
CA SER A 67 10.95 -7.87 -1.96
C SER A 67 10.41 -6.69 -1.14
N PRO A 68 9.96 -6.96 0.11
CA PRO A 68 9.44 -5.87 0.94
C PRO A 68 10.42 -4.72 1.13
N THR A 69 11.70 -5.03 1.31
CA THR A 69 12.72 -4.00 1.51
C THR A 69 12.83 -3.09 0.29
N GLU A 70 12.86 -3.68 -0.90
CA GLU A 70 12.96 -2.91 -2.12
C GLU A 70 11.70 -2.10 -2.39
N ALA A 71 10.54 -2.69 -2.12
CA ALA A 71 9.28 -2.00 -2.32
C ALA A 71 9.20 -0.76 -1.41
N ILE A 72 9.66 -0.88 -0.18
CA ILE A 72 9.68 0.25 0.74
C ILE A 72 10.64 1.32 0.25
N LYS A 73 11.84 0.92 -0.15
CA LYS A 73 12.82 1.88 -0.66
C LYS A 73 12.30 2.62 -1.87
N GLN A 74 11.67 1.90 -2.78
CA GLN A 74 11.21 2.50 -4.02
C GLN A 74 10.08 3.49 -3.81
N ASN A 75 9.21 3.22 -2.86
CA ASN A 75 7.99 4.00 -2.70
C ASN A 75 8.03 5.00 -1.54
N MET A 76 8.87 4.77 -0.54
CA MET A 76 8.79 5.55 0.70
C MET A 76 10.07 6.28 1.09
N THR A 77 11.16 6.12 0.35
CA THR A 77 12.42 6.75 0.72
C THR A 77 12.96 7.68 -0.35
N GLU A 78 12.09 8.21 -1.18
CA GLU A 78 12.52 9.12 -2.23
C GLU A 78 13.18 10.36 -1.68
N ASP A 79 12.63 10.89 -0.59
CA ASP A 79 13.15 12.11 0.00
C ASP A 79 14.58 11.94 0.49
N ASP A 80 14.87 10.77 1.04
CA ASP A 80 16.21 10.48 1.53
C ASP A 80 17.24 10.50 0.41
N GLN A 81 16.84 10.05 -0.76
CA GLN A 81 17.73 10.02 -1.90
C GLN A 81 18.07 11.39 -2.39
N GLU A 82 17.16 12.31 -2.28
CA GLU A 82 17.39 13.66 -2.75
C GLU A 82 18.39 14.42 -1.91
N GLU A 83 18.50 14.05 -0.65
CA GLU A 83 19.41 14.72 0.25
C GLU A 83 20.87 14.36 0.01
N GLU A 84 21.09 13.31 -0.69
CA GLU A 84 22.45 12.90 -0.98
C GLU A 84 22.98 13.65 -2.17
#